data_70147eb24cc2d4edaeaea025544ea0f0
#
_entry.id   70147eb24cc2d4edaeaea025544ea0f0
#
_cell.length_a   1.000
_cell.length_b   1.000
_cell.length_c   1.000
_cell.angle_alpha   90.00
_cell.angle_beta   90.00
_cell.angle_gamma   90.00
#
_symmetry.space_group_name_H-M   'P 1'
#
loop_
_entity.id
_entity.type
_entity.pdbx_description
1 polymer ?
#
loop_
_entity_poly.entity_id
_entity_poly.type
_entity_poly.pdbx_seq_one_letter_code
_entity_poly.pdbx_strand_id
1 'polypeptide(L)'
;MTKTLRIHLPLLVTCMLFGDIAYSGSISTDDRTKAINYLNETNDLLLQTVKNLTMEQLNYKTSEDSWSIAQCVEHIAISEEIIFSMARGTLKEKSDKEVKAQFSDDQLIQMIADRSKKVKTQEVFEPSNKFNSYKGSLKAFKTSRKTSINYLKNTQDDLRNHFFQFPFGTADAYQVILFMSSHTKRHVLQIEEIINSTGFPK
;
A
#
# COMPACT_ATOMS: atom_id res chain seq x y z
N MET A 1 -78.79 -14.75 20.04
CA MET A 1 -77.50 -15.33 20.49
C MET A 1 -76.57 -15.40 19.26
N THR A 2 -75.76 -14.40 19.07
CA THR A 2 -74.82 -14.26 17.92
C THR A 2 -73.46 -14.64 18.39
N LYS A 3 -72.87 -15.76 17.91
CA LYS A 3 -71.49 -16.20 18.22
C LYS A 3 -70.53 -15.50 17.29
N THR A 4 -69.68 -14.64 17.84
CA THR A 4 -68.58 -13.99 17.14
C THR A 4 -67.43 -14.95 17.04
N LEU A 5 -67.05 -15.33 15.80
CA LEU A 5 -65.89 -16.17 15.49
C LEU A 5 -64.65 -15.30 15.44
N ARG A 6 -63.76 -15.46 16.42
CA ARG A 6 -62.42 -14.80 16.41
C ARG A 6 -61.45 -15.63 15.60
N ILE A 7 -61.08 -15.12 14.42
CA ILE A 7 -60.00 -15.70 13.58
C ILE A 7 -58.69 -15.18 14.12
N HIS A 8 -57.87 -16.05 14.74
CA HIS A 8 -56.46 -15.75 15.06
C HIS A 8 -55.63 -16.01 13.81
N LEU A 9 -55.14 -14.92 13.20
CA LEU A 9 -54.18 -14.98 12.11
C LEU A 9 -52.77 -15.10 12.75
N PRO A 10 -51.99 -16.17 12.48
CA PRO A 10 -50.62 -16.27 12.98
C PRO A 10 -49.74 -15.30 12.19
N LEU A 11 -49.07 -14.39 12.90
CA LEU A 11 -48.05 -13.51 12.36
C LEU A 11 -46.83 -14.36 12.01
N LEU A 12 -46.66 -14.67 10.72
CA LEU A 12 -45.49 -15.35 10.20
C LEU A 12 -44.32 -14.32 10.16
N VAL A 13 -43.47 -14.33 11.20
CA VAL A 13 -42.23 -13.59 11.19
C VAL A 13 -41.25 -14.33 10.28
N THR A 14 -41.16 -13.88 9.03
CA THR A 14 -40.14 -14.33 8.10
C THR A 14 -38.83 -13.70 8.50
N CYS A 15 -38.00 -14.42 9.26
CA CYS A 15 -36.60 -14.07 9.45
C CYS A 15 -35.93 -14.14 8.08
N MET A 16 -35.75 -13.00 7.41
CA MET A 16 -34.84 -12.88 6.29
C MET A 16 -33.40 -13.00 6.86
N LEU A 17 -32.84 -14.20 6.78
CA LEU A 17 -31.41 -14.41 6.89
C LEU A 17 -30.80 -13.71 5.68
N PHE A 18 -30.31 -12.47 5.88
CA PHE A 18 -29.33 -11.88 4.99
C PHE A 18 -28.06 -12.73 5.16
N GLY A 19 -28.00 -13.82 4.40
CA GLY A 19 -26.74 -14.51 4.19
C GLY A 19 -25.83 -13.50 3.52
N ASP A 20 -24.70 -13.16 4.16
CA ASP A 20 -23.60 -12.52 3.49
C ASP A 20 -23.26 -13.37 2.26
N ILE A 21 -23.66 -12.90 1.08
CA ILE A 21 -23.15 -13.45 -0.17
C ILE A 21 -21.68 -13.04 -0.19
N ALA A 22 -20.82 -13.89 0.39
CA ALA A 22 -19.40 -13.77 0.21
C ALA A 22 -19.17 -13.82 -1.31
N TYR A 23 -18.88 -12.68 -1.91
CA TYR A 23 -18.43 -12.58 -3.28
C TYR A 23 -17.15 -13.43 -3.36
N SER A 24 -17.26 -14.62 -3.96
CA SER A 24 -16.14 -15.54 -4.14
C SER A 24 -15.12 -14.90 -5.08
N GLY A 25 -14.19 -14.14 -4.54
CA GLY A 25 -13.17 -13.44 -5.31
C GLY A 25 -12.68 -12.13 -4.71
N SER A 26 -13.47 -11.44 -3.86
CA SER A 26 -12.98 -10.21 -3.20
C SER A 26 -12.07 -10.53 -2.01
N ILE A 27 -11.14 -9.61 -1.70
CA ILE A 27 -10.33 -9.73 -0.47
C ILE A 27 -11.22 -9.74 0.77
N SER A 28 -10.79 -10.47 1.80
CA SER A 28 -11.50 -10.52 3.08
C SER A 28 -11.58 -9.13 3.74
N THR A 29 -12.54 -8.94 4.64
CA THR A 29 -12.65 -7.71 5.44
C THR A 29 -11.38 -7.48 6.27
N ASP A 30 -10.77 -8.55 6.79
CA ASP A 30 -9.54 -8.48 7.58
C ASP A 30 -8.34 -8.07 6.71
N ASP A 31 -8.16 -8.65 5.53
CA ASP A 31 -7.13 -8.24 4.57
C ASP A 31 -7.29 -6.77 4.18
N ARG A 32 -8.51 -6.36 3.86
CA ARG A 32 -8.82 -4.97 3.52
C ARG A 32 -8.44 -4.03 4.65
N THR A 33 -8.82 -4.34 5.87
CA THR A 33 -8.54 -3.56 7.06
C THR A 33 -7.03 -3.50 7.33
N LYS A 34 -6.34 -4.65 7.25
CA LYS A 34 -4.88 -4.75 7.42
C LYS A 34 -4.14 -3.86 6.41
N ALA A 35 -4.48 -3.97 5.12
CA ALA A 35 -3.81 -3.17 4.09
C ALA A 35 -4.07 -1.67 4.27
N ILE A 36 -5.32 -1.24 4.50
CA ILE A 36 -5.66 0.17 4.71
C ILE A 36 -4.92 0.74 5.91
N ASN A 37 -4.88 0.00 7.04
CA ASN A 37 -4.15 0.44 8.23
C ASN A 37 -2.66 0.58 7.96
N TYR A 38 -2.06 -0.37 7.25
CA TYR A 38 -0.63 -0.34 6.92
C TYR A 38 -0.29 0.80 5.95
N LEU A 39 -1.16 1.08 4.96
CA LEU A 39 -1.00 2.22 4.07
C LEU A 39 -1.08 3.56 4.83
N ASN A 40 -1.98 3.69 5.80
CA ASN A 40 -2.08 4.87 6.65
C ASN A 40 -0.86 5.01 7.56
N GLU A 41 -0.43 3.93 8.22
CA GLU A 41 0.77 3.91 9.09
C GLU A 41 1.99 4.45 8.34
N THR A 42 2.30 3.90 7.16
CA THR A 42 3.48 4.30 6.40
C THR A 42 3.34 5.69 5.76
N ASN A 43 2.13 6.13 5.44
CA ASN A 43 1.85 7.51 5.07
C ASN A 43 2.22 8.47 6.19
N ASP A 44 1.70 8.22 7.39
CA ASP A 44 1.89 9.10 8.55
C ASP A 44 3.37 9.09 8.98
N LEU A 45 4.02 7.93 8.92
CA LEU A 45 5.44 7.80 9.21
C LEU A 45 6.27 8.69 8.27
N LEU A 46 6.06 8.63 6.95
CA LEU A 46 6.77 9.50 6.00
C LEU A 46 6.52 10.97 6.31
N LEU A 47 5.23 11.35 6.46
CA LEU A 47 4.87 12.76 6.67
C LEU A 47 5.44 13.32 7.98
N GLN A 48 5.50 12.53 9.04
CA GLN A 48 6.10 12.93 10.31
C GLN A 48 7.62 13.04 10.20
N THR A 49 8.28 12.07 9.58
CA THR A 49 9.74 12.05 9.43
C THR A 49 10.26 13.25 8.64
N VAL A 50 9.53 13.70 7.60
CA VAL A 50 9.97 14.85 6.79
C VAL A 50 9.37 16.19 7.22
N LYS A 51 8.61 16.20 8.35
CA LYS A 51 7.96 17.41 8.84
C LYS A 51 8.98 18.45 9.31
N ASN A 52 8.79 19.69 8.87
CA ASN A 52 9.59 20.85 9.28
C ASN A 52 11.08 20.81 8.90
N LEU A 53 11.50 19.91 8.02
CA LEU A 53 12.87 19.93 7.50
C LEU A 53 13.09 21.17 6.63
N THR A 54 14.23 21.83 6.83
CA THR A 54 14.67 22.97 6.02
C THR A 54 15.09 22.51 4.62
N MET A 55 15.21 23.45 3.67
CA MET A 55 15.71 23.13 2.33
C MET A 55 17.13 22.59 2.34
N GLU A 56 17.97 23.06 3.27
CA GLU A 56 19.33 22.56 3.48
C GLU A 56 19.30 21.10 3.92
N GLN A 57 18.47 20.76 4.93
CA GLN A 57 18.26 19.40 5.41
C GLN A 57 17.69 18.47 4.33
N LEU A 58 16.71 18.94 3.57
CA LEU A 58 16.10 18.18 2.48
C LEU A 58 17.08 17.83 1.35
N ASN A 59 18.06 18.70 1.09
CA ASN A 59 19.04 18.52 0.04
C ASN A 59 20.37 17.91 0.53
N TYR A 60 20.51 17.71 1.84
CA TYR A 60 21.72 17.11 2.41
C TYR A 60 21.93 15.67 1.89
N LYS A 61 23.16 15.34 1.57
CA LYS A 61 23.62 14.01 1.15
C LYS A 61 24.74 13.55 2.06
N THR A 62 24.72 12.29 2.45
CA THR A 62 25.79 11.68 3.26
C THR A 62 27.06 11.42 2.46
N SER A 63 26.97 11.34 1.13
CA SER A 63 28.07 11.26 0.15
C SER A 63 27.56 11.73 -1.22
N GLU A 64 28.49 11.98 -2.16
CA GLU A 64 28.13 12.39 -3.54
C GLU A 64 27.18 11.41 -4.23
N ASP A 65 27.40 10.11 -4.05
CA ASP A 65 26.61 9.04 -4.67
C ASP A 65 25.33 8.68 -3.89
N SER A 66 25.09 9.31 -2.72
CA SER A 66 23.90 9.05 -1.93
C SER A 66 22.73 9.94 -2.37
N TRP A 67 21.53 9.46 -2.17
CA TRP A 67 20.33 10.29 -2.33
C TRP A 67 20.16 11.23 -1.16
N SER A 68 19.66 12.44 -1.45
CA SER A 68 19.17 13.36 -0.44
C SER A 68 17.76 12.93 0.03
N ILE A 69 17.29 13.53 1.13
CA ILE A 69 15.91 13.32 1.62
C ILE A 69 14.89 13.68 0.54
N ALA A 70 15.08 14.80 -0.17
CA ALA A 70 14.19 15.19 -1.26
C ALA A 70 14.14 14.15 -2.38
N GLN A 71 15.29 13.55 -2.73
CA GLN A 71 15.36 12.47 -3.72
C GLN A 71 14.71 11.17 -3.21
N CYS A 72 14.86 10.83 -1.93
CA CYS A 72 14.13 9.69 -1.35
C CYS A 72 12.61 9.89 -1.43
N VAL A 73 12.11 11.09 -1.14
CA VAL A 73 10.67 11.41 -1.24
C VAL A 73 10.19 11.34 -2.69
N GLU A 74 10.98 11.80 -3.65
CA GLU A 74 10.65 11.68 -5.07
C GLU A 74 10.59 10.23 -5.51
N HIS A 75 11.58 9.42 -5.14
CA HIS A 75 11.60 7.98 -5.40
C HIS A 75 10.38 7.27 -4.82
N ILE A 76 10.00 7.58 -3.58
CA ILE A 76 8.78 7.04 -2.96
C ILE A 76 7.56 7.41 -3.79
N ALA A 77 7.42 8.65 -4.23
CA ALA A 77 6.27 9.11 -5.01
C ALA A 77 6.18 8.42 -6.40
N ILE A 78 7.32 8.26 -7.07
CA ILE A 78 7.42 7.53 -8.35
C ILE A 78 7.02 6.06 -8.13
N SER A 79 7.60 5.43 -7.10
CA SER A 79 7.35 4.03 -6.77
C SER A 79 5.90 3.76 -6.40
N GLU A 80 5.26 4.67 -5.67
CA GLU A 80 3.83 4.55 -5.30
C GLU A 80 2.94 4.45 -6.55
N GLU A 81 3.17 5.30 -7.56
CA GLU A 81 2.41 5.26 -8.82
C GLU A 81 2.65 3.97 -9.60
N ILE A 82 3.92 3.58 -9.76
CA ILE A 82 4.30 2.43 -10.59
C ILE A 82 3.85 1.13 -9.94
N ILE A 83 4.13 0.93 -8.65
CA ILE A 83 3.80 -0.34 -7.96
C ILE A 83 2.28 -0.51 -7.84
N PHE A 84 1.53 0.56 -7.60
CA PHE A 84 0.07 0.47 -7.62
C PHE A 84 -0.47 0.13 -9.01
N SER A 85 0.13 0.69 -10.06
CA SER A 85 -0.20 0.32 -11.44
C SER A 85 0.13 -1.14 -11.74
N MET A 86 1.24 -1.67 -11.21
CA MET A 86 1.59 -3.08 -11.32
C MET A 86 0.53 -3.96 -10.66
N ALA A 87 0.13 -3.66 -9.41
CA ALA A 87 -0.94 -4.40 -8.71
C ALA A 87 -2.23 -4.45 -9.53
N ARG A 88 -2.63 -3.33 -10.12
CA ARG A 88 -3.82 -3.27 -10.98
C ARG A 88 -3.60 -3.92 -12.36
N GLY A 89 -2.37 -3.94 -12.82
CA GLY A 89 -1.99 -4.60 -14.06
C GLY A 89 -2.22 -6.11 -14.01
N THR A 90 -1.91 -6.74 -12.88
CA THR A 90 -2.11 -8.19 -12.69
C THR A 90 -3.57 -8.62 -12.86
N LEU A 91 -4.51 -7.74 -12.53
CA LEU A 91 -5.95 -8.03 -12.61
C LEU A 91 -6.46 -8.15 -14.05
N LYS A 92 -5.67 -7.76 -15.04
CA LYS A 92 -5.99 -7.93 -16.45
C LYS A 92 -5.67 -9.34 -16.96
N GLU A 93 -4.81 -10.02 -16.25
CA GLU A 93 -4.45 -11.39 -16.54
C GLU A 93 -5.51 -12.37 -15.99
N LYS A 94 -5.53 -13.58 -16.52
CA LYS A 94 -6.44 -14.61 -16.01
C LYS A 94 -6.10 -14.94 -14.56
N SER A 95 -7.13 -15.01 -13.69
CA SER A 95 -6.96 -15.49 -12.32
C SER A 95 -6.50 -16.97 -12.31
N ASP A 96 -5.62 -17.30 -11.38
CA ASP A 96 -5.12 -18.65 -11.22
C ASP A 96 -5.15 -19.06 -9.74
N LYS A 97 -6.09 -19.94 -9.38
CA LYS A 97 -6.27 -20.43 -8.01
C LYS A 97 -5.26 -21.52 -7.60
N GLU A 98 -4.54 -22.09 -8.55
CA GLU A 98 -3.53 -23.12 -8.30
C GLU A 98 -2.17 -22.49 -7.94
N VAL A 99 -1.90 -21.28 -8.45
CA VAL A 99 -0.69 -20.52 -8.07
C VAL A 99 -0.83 -20.04 -6.63
N LYS A 100 0.28 -20.00 -5.92
CA LYS A 100 0.37 -19.50 -4.54
C LYS A 100 1.45 -18.44 -4.45
N ALA A 101 1.19 -17.43 -3.64
CA ALA A 101 2.22 -16.50 -3.25
C ALA A 101 3.35 -17.22 -2.50
N GLN A 102 4.59 -16.81 -2.78
CA GLN A 102 5.78 -17.49 -2.23
C GLN A 102 6.00 -17.18 -0.75
N PHE A 103 5.54 -16.04 -0.29
CA PHE A 103 5.73 -15.56 1.08
C PHE A 103 4.38 -15.32 1.76
N SER A 104 4.34 -15.41 3.08
CA SER A 104 3.22 -14.82 3.82
C SER A 104 3.28 -13.30 3.73
N ASP A 105 2.16 -12.63 4.00
CA ASP A 105 2.09 -11.16 4.00
C ASP A 105 3.13 -10.54 4.93
N ASP A 106 3.27 -11.10 6.15
CA ASP A 106 4.20 -10.57 7.15
C ASP A 106 5.66 -10.81 6.76
N GLN A 107 5.99 -11.97 6.14
CA GLN A 107 7.32 -12.22 5.60
C GLN A 107 7.66 -11.22 4.50
N LEU A 108 6.74 -10.95 3.57
CA LEU A 108 6.93 -9.96 2.51
C LEU A 108 7.16 -8.57 3.10
N ILE A 109 6.31 -8.14 4.03
CA ILE A 109 6.41 -6.84 4.70
C ILE A 109 7.79 -6.66 5.34
N GLN A 110 8.24 -7.64 6.11
CA GLN A 110 9.53 -7.61 6.79
C GLN A 110 10.70 -7.60 5.81
N MET A 111 10.67 -8.50 4.81
CA MET A 111 11.71 -8.61 3.79
C MET A 111 11.90 -7.30 3.01
N ILE A 112 10.83 -6.64 2.63
CA ILE A 112 10.91 -5.41 1.83
C ILE A 112 11.35 -4.21 2.68
N ALA A 113 10.89 -4.12 3.94
CA ALA A 113 11.27 -3.05 4.84
C ALA A 113 12.72 -3.17 5.36
N ASP A 114 13.32 -4.38 5.30
CA ASP A 114 14.68 -4.63 5.79
C ASP A 114 15.75 -3.84 5.02
N ARG A 115 16.50 -3.00 5.75
CA ARG A 115 17.59 -2.15 5.25
C ARG A 115 18.98 -2.76 5.42
N SER A 116 19.10 -3.96 5.95
CA SER A 116 20.40 -4.64 6.17
C SER A 116 21.17 -4.84 4.86
N LYS A 117 20.45 -4.95 3.73
CA LYS A 117 21.04 -5.05 2.39
C LYS A 117 20.63 -3.85 1.54
N LYS A 118 21.62 -3.17 0.93
CA LYS A 118 21.37 -2.14 -0.07
C LYS A 118 21.00 -2.81 -1.39
N VAL A 119 19.96 -2.33 -2.05
CA VAL A 119 19.51 -2.79 -3.36
C VAL A 119 19.64 -1.62 -4.33
N LYS A 120 20.26 -1.85 -5.49
CA LYS A 120 20.26 -0.85 -6.57
C LYS A 120 18.88 -0.81 -7.19
N THR A 121 18.32 0.39 -7.31
CA THR A 121 17.01 0.57 -7.95
C THR A 121 17.13 0.48 -9.47
N GLN A 122 16.02 0.20 -10.15
CA GLN A 122 15.92 0.26 -11.61
C GLN A 122 15.74 1.74 -12.03
N GLU A 123 16.20 2.09 -13.21
CA GLU A 123 16.18 3.45 -13.75
C GLU A 123 14.78 4.10 -13.71
N VAL A 124 13.73 3.32 -14.00
CA VAL A 124 12.34 3.80 -14.00
C VAL A 124 11.87 4.34 -12.64
N PHE A 125 12.53 3.94 -11.56
CA PHE A 125 12.23 4.39 -10.20
C PHE A 125 13.21 5.48 -9.71
N GLU A 126 14.25 5.82 -10.47
CA GLU A 126 15.24 6.81 -10.04
C GLU A 126 14.63 8.22 -9.96
N PRO A 127 15.08 9.02 -8.98
CA PRO A 127 14.71 10.44 -8.92
C PRO A 127 15.19 11.17 -10.19
N SER A 128 14.25 11.77 -10.91
CA SER A 128 14.49 12.43 -12.20
C SER A 128 13.95 13.85 -12.28
N ASN A 129 13.62 14.45 -11.14
CA ASN A 129 12.87 15.70 -11.03
C ASN A 129 11.49 15.66 -11.68
N LYS A 130 10.86 14.47 -11.72
CA LYS A 130 9.54 14.22 -12.36
C LYS A 130 8.46 15.18 -11.86
N PHE A 131 8.50 15.59 -10.60
CA PHE A 131 7.48 16.43 -9.97
C PHE A 131 7.93 17.88 -9.77
N ASN A 132 9.06 18.29 -10.36
CA ASN A 132 9.63 19.64 -10.38
C ASN A 132 10.06 20.21 -9.01
N SER A 133 9.75 19.56 -7.90
CA SER A 133 10.15 20.01 -6.56
C SER A 133 9.83 18.98 -5.49
N TYR A 134 10.49 19.09 -4.33
CA TYR A 134 10.13 18.33 -3.13
C TYR A 134 8.65 18.44 -2.76
N LYS A 135 8.08 19.66 -2.81
CA LYS A 135 6.64 19.86 -2.54
C LYS A 135 5.76 19.16 -3.56
N GLY A 136 6.19 19.13 -4.83
CA GLY A 136 5.53 18.40 -5.90
C GLY A 136 5.55 16.90 -5.66
N SER A 137 6.71 16.35 -5.32
CA SER A 137 6.88 14.93 -4.97
C SER A 137 6.01 14.51 -3.79
N LEU A 138 6.00 15.31 -2.72
CA LEU A 138 5.17 15.03 -1.54
C LEU A 138 3.67 15.11 -1.85
N LYS A 139 3.25 16.05 -2.72
CA LYS A 139 1.86 16.14 -3.19
C LYS A 139 1.48 14.92 -4.04
N ALA A 140 2.36 14.50 -4.95
CA ALA A 140 2.14 13.31 -5.78
C ALA A 140 1.98 12.05 -4.93
N PHE A 141 2.90 11.82 -3.98
CA PHE A 141 2.79 10.72 -3.02
C PHE A 141 1.44 10.71 -2.29
N LYS A 142 1.05 11.84 -1.67
CA LYS A 142 -0.23 11.95 -0.95
C LYS A 142 -1.44 11.64 -1.84
N THR A 143 -1.40 12.08 -3.09
CA THR A 143 -2.48 11.85 -4.06
C THR A 143 -2.56 10.36 -4.42
N SER A 144 -1.44 9.73 -4.74
CA SER A 144 -1.37 8.30 -5.10
C SER A 144 -1.76 7.42 -3.92
N ARG A 145 -1.28 7.73 -2.71
CA ARG A 145 -1.64 7.01 -1.47
C ARG A 145 -3.14 7.09 -1.19
N LYS A 146 -3.75 8.27 -1.31
CA LYS A 146 -5.20 8.44 -1.18
C LYS A 146 -5.96 7.61 -2.22
N THR A 147 -5.47 7.55 -3.45
CA THR A 147 -6.05 6.75 -4.53
C THR A 147 -6.01 5.26 -4.19
N SER A 148 -4.87 4.74 -3.73
CA SER A 148 -4.70 3.34 -3.34
C SER A 148 -5.61 2.96 -2.16
N ILE A 149 -5.71 3.81 -1.14
CA ILE A 149 -6.61 3.60 0.01
C ILE A 149 -8.07 3.61 -0.44
N ASN A 150 -8.47 4.56 -1.29
CA ASN A 150 -9.84 4.61 -1.80
C ASN A 150 -10.18 3.41 -2.67
N TYR A 151 -9.23 2.93 -3.47
CA TYR A 151 -9.40 1.69 -4.23
C TYR A 151 -9.65 0.51 -3.29
N LEU A 152 -8.81 0.30 -2.28
CA LEU A 152 -8.99 -0.79 -1.32
C LEU A 152 -10.32 -0.72 -0.57
N LYS A 153 -10.81 0.50 -0.24
CA LYS A 153 -12.12 0.67 0.43
C LYS A 153 -13.29 0.18 -0.41
N ASN A 154 -13.19 0.28 -1.73
CA ASN A 154 -14.34 0.11 -2.62
C ASN A 154 -14.21 -1.07 -3.58
N THR A 155 -13.01 -1.62 -3.79
CA THR A 155 -12.81 -2.68 -4.80
C THR A 155 -13.52 -3.98 -4.41
N GLN A 156 -14.02 -4.65 -5.42
CA GLN A 156 -14.50 -6.04 -5.37
C GLN A 156 -13.58 -6.97 -6.17
N ASP A 157 -12.43 -6.46 -6.61
CA ASP A 157 -11.46 -7.23 -7.40
C ASP A 157 -10.88 -8.39 -6.60
N ASP A 158 -10.60 -9.50 -7.27
CA ASP A 158 -9.97 -10.69 -6.70
C ASP A 158 -8.45 -10.49 -6.60
N LEU A 159 -8.00 -9.81 -5.56
CA LEU A 159 -6.58 -9.49 -5.37
C LEU A 159 -5.72 -10.69 -4.97
N ARG A 160 -6.33 -11.82 -4.55
CA ARG A 160 -5.59 -12.98 -4.04
C ARG A 160 -5.32 -14.07 -5.08
N ASN A 161 -6.00 -14.04 -6.24
CA ASN A 161 -5.83 -15.04 -7.30
C ASN A 161 -5.26 -14.45 -8.60
N HIS A 162 -4.67 -13.25 -8.53
CA HIS A 162 -3.91 -12.63 -9.61
C HIS A 162 -2.49 -12.37 -9.14
N PHE A 163 -1.49 -12.78 -9.90
CA PHE A 163 -0.11 -12.86 -9.43
C PHE A 163 0.85 -12.03 -10.27
N PHE A 164 1.87 -11.49 -9.61
CA PHE A 164 3.00 -10.81 -10.21
C PHE A 164 4.30 -11.56 -9.87
N GLN A 165 5.15 -11.75 -10.88
CA GLN A 165 6.45 -12.37 -10.71
C GLN A 165 7.52 -11.30 -10.46
N PHE A 166 8.00 -11.21 -9.23
CA PHE A 166 9.18 -10.42 -8.87
C PHE A 166 10.46 -11.25 -9.05
N PRO A 167 11.64 -10.63 -9.15
CA PRO A 167 12.91 -11.36 -9.15
C PRO A 167 13.15 -12.22 -7.90
N PHE A 168 12.52 -11.87 -6.79
CA PHE A 168 12.63 -12.57 -5.51
C PHE A 168 11.49 -13.56 -5.25
N GLY A 169 10.51 -13.67 -6.12
CA GLY A 169 9.41 -14.63 -6.00
C GLY A 169 8.04 -14.12 -6.45
N THR A 170 7.05 -15.00 -6.37
CA THR A 170 5.67 -14.71 -6.77
C THR A 170 4.90 -14.06 -5.63
N ALA A 171 4.19 -12.96 -5.92
CA ALA A 171 3.28 -12.28 -5.01
C ALA A 171 1.89 -12.11 -5.65
N ASP A 172 0.84 -12.20 -4.86
CA ASP A 172 -0.50 -11.85 -5.35
C ASP A 172 -0.69 -10.32 -5.43
N ALA A 173 -1.75 -9.86 -6.12
CA ALA A 173 -2.00 -8.43 -6.33
C ALA A 173 -2.20 -7.67 -5.00
N TYR A 174 -2.75 -8.31 -3.98
CA TYR A 174 -2.86 -7.75 -2.63
C TYR A 174 -1.47 -7.56 -2.01
N GLN A 175 -0.60 -8.54 -2.14
CA GLN A 175 0.78 -8.47 -1.67
C GLN A 175 1.60 -7.42 -2.43
N VAL A 176 1.32 -7.15 -3.71
CA VAL A 176 1.96 -6.03 -4.44
C VAL A 176 1.58 -4.69 -3.79
N ILE A 177 0.35 -4.54 -3.26
CA ILE A 177 -0.04 -3.34 -2.51
C ILE A 177 0.67 -3.27 -1.14
N LEU A 178 0.83 -4.40 -0.44
CA LEU A 178 1.63 -4.44 0.79
C LEU A 178 3.11 -4.13 0.53
N PHE A 179 3.66 -4.64 -0.57
CA PHE A 179 5.02 -4.32 -1.04
C PHE A 179 5.19 -2.81 -1.21
N MET A 180 4.26 -2.12 -1.88
CA MET A 180 4.27 -0.67 -2.06
C MET A 180 4.38 0.07 -0.72
N SER A 181 3.60 -0.33 0.28
CA SER A 181 3.62 0.25 1.61
C SER A 181 4.92 -0.03 2.35
N SER A 182 5.41 -1.27 2.28
CA SER A 182 6.70 -1.68 2.88
C SER A 182 7.88 -0.96 2.24
N HIS A 183 7.82 -0.72 0.94
CA HIS A 183 8.81 0.06 0.20
C HIS A 183 8.86 1.51 0.69
N THR A 184 7.71 2.13 0.94
CA THR A 184 7.66 3.44 1.61
C THR A 184 8.36 3.39 2.97
N LYS A 185 8.04 2.41 3.83
CA LYS A 185 8.69 2.22 5.13
C LYS A 185 10.21 2.07 5.01
N ARG A 186 10.67 1.25 4.05
CA ARG A 186 12.10 1.07 3.77
C ARG A 186 12.81 2.41 3.52
N HIS A 187 12.20 3.28 2.72
CA HIS A 187 12.82 4.57 2.38
C HIS A 187 12.63 5.62 3.47
N VAL A 188 11.61 5.52 4.32
CA VAL A 188 11.55 6.30 5.56
C VAL A 188 12.70 5.95 6.49
N LEU A 189 13.00 4.68 6.70
CA LEU A 189 14.18 4.24 7.45
C LEU A 189 15.49 4.78 6.83
N GLN A 190 15.58 4.86 5.49
CA GLN A 190 16.72 5.51 4.81
C GLN A 190 16.79 7.01 5.13
N ILE A 191 15.68 7.71 5.16
CA ILE A 191 15.62 9.13 5.53
C ILE A 191 16.09 9.32 6.98
N GLU A 192 15.66 8.44 7.89
CA GLU A 192 16.12 8.45 9.28
C GLU A 192 17.62 8.21 9.41
N GLU A 193 18.19 7.29 8.61
CA GLU A 193 19.66 7.11 8.53
C GLU A 193 20.37 8.41 8.11
N ILE A 194 19.80 9.16 7.14
CA ILE A 194 20.36 10.45 6.70
C ILE A 194 20.26 11.49 7.83
N ILE A 195 19.12 11.61 8.48
CA ILE A 195 18.88 12.57 9.58
C ILE A 195 19.84 12.31 10.75
N ASN A 196 20.09 11.03 11.05
CA ASN A 196 20.96 10.62 12.16
C ASN A 196 22.47 10.56 11.78
N SER A 197 22.82 10.90 10.54
CA SER A 197 24.24 10.86 10.10
C SER A 197 25.07 12.00 10.68
N THR A 198 26.36 11.73 10.87
CA THR A 198 27.33 12.77 11.26
C THR A 198 27.41 13.84 10.17
N GLY A 199 27.20 15.11 10.53
CA GLY A 199 27.22 16.23 9.57
C GLY A 199 25.85 16.62 9.02
N PHE A 200 24.75 15.97 9.45
CA PHE A 200 23.42 16.44 9.11
C PHE A 200 23.19 17.86 9.64
N PRO A 201 22.67 18.81 8.83
CA PRO A 201 22.48 20.21 9.24
C PRO A 201 21.52 20.30 10.44
N LYS A 202 21.87 21.19 11.41
CA LYS A 202 21.05 21.39 12.63
C LYS A 202 19.96 22.42 12.43
#